data_d030356412b570c5265157f98d384ee7
#
_entry.id   d030356412b570c5265157f98d384ee7
#
_cell.length_a   1.000
_cell.length_b   1.000
_cell.length_c   1.000
_cell.angle_alpha   90.00
_cell.angle_beta   90.00
_cell.angle_gamma   90.00
#
_symmetry.space_group_name_H-M   'P 1'
#
loop_
_entity.id
_entity.type
_entity.pdbx_description
1 polymer ?
#
loop_
_entity_poly.entity_id
_entity_poly.type
_entity_poly.pdbx_seq_one_letter_code
_entity_poly.pdbx_strand_id
1 'polypeptide(L)'
;MEMTQRNSISKCIWVYYLLFIGLLFVSCGNLRKQTSDNSVLMQPVGPVFNADSAYLFCQQQCDFGPRTMNSQAHDACEQWIVQKFQSYGMTVIPQKTVLTGYDGMPLRSTNIIASYKPDLTPRILICAHWDSRPWADNDPDEANWHKPVMAANDGASGVAVMLEIARALQAVDSLALGVDFICFDAEDYGYPQWETGIDPGNTWALGAQYWAANLHKPGYNARYGILLDMVGGQGAQFYQESQSKQYAGHIVDKVWRAASVVGYGSFFLMKDGVGITDDHIPVNTVAKIPCIDIIPHYPFCEQSSFGPTWHTVNDDMAHIDKNTLQAVGQTVIQVLFSER
;
A
#
# COMPACT_ATOMS: atom_id res chain seq x y z
N MET A 1 -3.28 59.61 73.52
CA MET A 1 -2.36 58.47 73.62
C MET A 1 -2.71 57.50 72.44
N GLU A 2 -2.59 57.99 71.20
CA GLU A 2 -2.96 57.27 70.03
C GLU A 2 -2.25 57.81 68.75
N MET A 3 -0.92 57.70 68.70
CA MET A 3 -0.19 58.12 67.50
C MET A 3 1.19 57.43 67.35
N THR A 4 1.40 56.21 67.87
CA THR A 4 2.72 55.57 67.77
C THR A 4 2.68 54.15 67.22
N GLN A 5 1.51 53.65 66.73
CA GLN A 5 1.45 52.27 66.20
C GLN A 5 1.31 52.17 64.65
N ARG A 6 1.22 53.31 63.94
CA ARG A 6 1.01 53.25 62.45
C ARG A 6 2.27 53.20 61.60
N ASN A 7 3.45 53.43 62.16
CA ASN A 7 4.71 53.49 61.42
C ASN A 7 5.53 52.13 61.36
N SER A 8 5.11 51.14 62.16
CA SER A 8 5.87 49.88 62.19
C SER A 8 5.37 48.86 61.14
N ILE A 9 4.12 48.93 60.74
CA ILE A 9 3.53 47.94 59.79
C ILE A 9 3.92 48.28 58.35
N SER A 10 4.13 49.53 58.02
CA SER A 10 4.47 49.94 56.64
C SER A 10 5.93 49.54 56.24
N LYS A 11 6.83 49.49 57.18
CA LYS A 11 8.24 49.09 56.90
C LYS A 11 8.41 47.58 56.73
N CYS A 12 7.59 46.73 57.37
CA CYS A 12 7.62 45.33 57.16
C CYS A 12 7.05 44.88 55.79
N ILE A 13 6.00 45.59 55.29
CA ILE A 13 5.39 45.26 54.01
C ILE A 13 6.35 45.51 52.87
N TRP A 14 7.16 46.59 52.92
CA TRP A 14 8.16 46.89 51.87
C TRP A 14 9.33 45.87 51.81
N VAL A 15 9.72 45.31 52.94
CA VAL A 15 10.77 44.30 52.99
C VAL A 15 10.32 42.98 52.38
N TYR A 16 9.06 42.59 52.61
CA TYR A 16 8.49 41.41 51.99
C TYR A 16 8.25 41.57 50.51
N TYR A 17 7.92 42.78 50.01
CA TYR A 17 7.72 43.07 48.60
C TYR A 17 9.07 43.02 47.82
N LEU A 18 10.14 43.49 48.41
CA LEU A 18 11.48 43.42 47.80
C LEU A 18 12.08 42.01 47.82
N LEU A 19 11.73 41.20 48.82
CA LEU A 19 12.12 39.78 48.88
C LEU A 19 11.33 38.94 47.86
N PHE A 20 10.06 39.29 47.58
CA PHE A 20 9.24 38.59 46.62
C PHE A 20 9.62 38.92 45.19
N ILE A 21 10.05 40.13 44.88
CA ILE A 21 10.57 40.54 43.58
C ILE A 21 11.96 39.92 43.30
N GLY A 22 12.79 39.74 44.32
CA GLY A 22 14.08 39.05 44.22
C GLY A 22 13.95 37.55 43.89
N LEU A 23 12.87 36.88 44.32
CA LEU A 23 12.62 35.47 44.07
C LEU A 23 12.04 35.22 42.65
N LEU A 24 11.47 36.21 42.04
CA LEU A 24 10.92 36.08 40.63
C LEU A 24 12.01 36.22 39.56
N PHE A 25 13.20 36.73 39.89
CA PHE A 25 14.31 36.85 38.94
C PHE A 25 15.33 35.71 38.98
N VAL A 26 15.22 34.77 39.93
CA VAL A 26 16.10 33.57 39.98
C VAL A 26 15.50 32.35 39.32
N SER A 27 14.22 32.42 38.87
CA SER A 27 13.52 31.27 38.21
C SER A 27 13.56 31.28 36.70
N CYS A 28 14.31 32.16 36.02
CA CYS A 28 14.43 32.18 34.59
C CYS A 28 15.80 31.76 34.04
N GLY A 29 16.54 30.98 34.83
CA GLY A 29 17.83 30.42 34.47
C GLY A 29 17.85 28.90 34.25
N ASN A 30 16.69 28.21 34.11
CA ASN A 30 16.69 26.85 33.63
C ASN A 30 16.77 26.90 32.09
N LEU A 31 17.97 26.76 31.59
CA LEU A 31 18.27 26.35 30.23
C LEU A 31 17.23 25.27 29.85
N ARG A 32 16.32 25.62 28.96
CA ARG A 32 15.82 24.62 28.02
C ARG A 32 17.09 23.99 27.41
N LYS A 33 17.47 22.81 27.88
CA LYS A 33 18.13 21.87 27.02
C LYS A 33 17.20 21.76 25.83
N GLN A 34 17.50 22.51 24.81
CA GLN A 34 17.09 22.20 23.46
C GLN A 34 17.66 20.80 23.24
N THR A 35 16.87 19.77 23.55
CA THR A 35 17.04 18.50 22.87
C THR A 35 16.94 18.92 21.43
N SER A 36 18.09 19.06 20.79
CA SER A 36 18.18 19.01 19.35
C SER A 36 17.54 17.66 19.00
N ASP A 37 16.26 17.71 18.67
CA ASP A 37 15.62 16.65 17.96
C ASP A 37 16.38 16.58 16.64
N ASN A 38 17.47 15.79 16.65
CA ASN A 38 18.17 15.35 15.46
C ASN A 38 17.25 14.33 14.77
N SER A 39 15.99 14.69 14.51
CA SER A 39 15.22 14.13 13.44
C SER A 39 16.00 14.52 12.18
N VAL A 40 16.88 13.63 11.73
CA VAL A 40 17.47 13.71 10.41
C VAL A 40 16.27 13.87 9.47
N LEU A 41 16.07 15.10 8.98
CA LEU A 41 15.00 15.37 8.03
C LEU A 41 15.24 14.41 6.87
N MET A 42 14.37 13.41 6.75
CA MET A 42 14.44 12.49 5.62
C MET A 42 14.30 13.34 4.36
N GLN A 43 15.24 13.16 3.43
CA GLN A 43 15.18 13.83 2.14
C GLN A 43 14.62 12.85 1.10
N PRO A 44 13.95 13.36 0.04
CA PRO A 44 13.59 12.53 -1.09
C PRO A 44 14.81 11.83 -1.68
N VAL A 45 14.70 10.51 -1.90
CA VAL A 45 15.75 9.66 -2.46
C VAL A 45 15.18 8.72 -3.52
N GLY A 46 16.07 8.18 -4.38
CA GLY A 46 15.70 7.29 -5.47
C GLY A 46 15.31 8.02 -6.75
N PRO A 47 15.02 7.28 -7.82
CA PRO A 47 14.59 7.83 -9.09
C PRO A 47 13.18 8.45 -9.00
N VAL A 48 12.87 9.31 -9.95
CA VAL A 48 11.52 9.87 -10.10
C VAL A 48 10.62 8.81 -10.75
N PHE A 49 9.48 8.55 -10.13
CA PHE A 49 8.43 7.70 -10.70
C PHE A 49 7.77 8.41 -11.89
N ASN A 50 7.46 7.67 -12.94
CA ASN A 50 6.80 8.22 -14.14
C ASN A 50 5.35 7.76 -14.22
N ALA A 51 4.42 8.63 -13.82
CA ALA A 51 2.98 8.33 -13.83
C ALA A 51 2.42 8.12 -15.24
N ASP A 52 2.99 8.75 -16.28
CA ASP A 52 2.56 8.52 -17.66
C ASP A 52 2.88 7.10 -18.11
N SER A 53 4.06 6.58 -17.75
CA SER A 53 4.43 5.19 -18.02
C SER A 53 3.52 4.22 -17.25
N ALA A 54 3.26 4.47 -15.96
CA ALA A 54 2.36 3.63 -15.17
C ALA A 54 0.94 3.64 -15.75
N TYR A 55 0.41 4.79 -16.14
CA TYR A 55 -0.88 4.90 -16.79
C TYR A 55 -0.93 4.08 -18.09
N LEU A 56 0.12 4.14 -18.92
CA LEU A 56 0.21 3.33 -20.14
C LEU A 56 0.29 1.84 -19.83
N PHE A 57 0.96 1.41 -18.75
CA PHE A 57 0.98 -0.01 -18.37
C PHE A 57 -0.38 -0.49 -17.86
N CYS A 58 -1.15 0.38 -17.19
CA CYS A 58 -2.52 0.10 -16.83
C CYS A 58 -3.40 -0.07 -18.08
N GLN A 59 -3.33 0.90 -19.03
CA GLN A 59 -4.05 0.84 -20.31
C GLN A 59 -3.72 -0.43 -21.11
N GLN A 60 -2.43 -0.80 -21.20
CA GLN A 60 -2.00 -1.98 -21.95
C GLN A 60 -2.54 -3.29 -21.36
N GLN A 61 -2.74 -3.38 -20.05
CA GLN A 61 -3.43 -4.51 -19.43
C GLN A 61 -4.91 -4.51 -19.79
N CYS A 62 -5.58 -3.37 -19.75
CA CYS A 62 -6.99 -3.21 -20.14
C CYS A 62 -7.22 -3.48 -21.63
N ASP A 63 -6.25 -3.20 -22.50
CA ASP A 63 -6.35 -3.44 -23.95
C ASP A 63 -6.52 -4.94 -24.31
N PHE A 64 -6.13 -5.87 -23.40
CA PHE A 64 -6.43 -7.30 -23.55
C PHE A 64 -7.91 -7.63 -23.28
N GLY A 65 -8.62 -6.74 -22.62
CA GLY A 65 -9.96 -6.96 -22.05
C GLY A 65 -9.91 -7.45 -20.59
N PRO A 66 -11.06 -7.83 -20.03
CA PRO A 66 -11.13 -8.40 -18.69
C PRO A 66 -10.25 -9.64 -18.54
N ARG A 67 -9.31 -9.62 -17.60
CA ARG A 67 -8.36 -10.70 -17.34
C ARG A 67 -8.97 -11.75 -16.41
N THR A 68 -10.21 -12.11 -16.67
CA THR A 68 -10.91 -13.11 -15.86
C THR A 68 -10.27 -14.48 -16.01
N MET A 69 -10.28 -15.25 -14.92
CA MET A 69 -9.68 -16.58 -14.90
C MET A 69 -10.10 -17.46 -16.09
N ASN A 70 -9.15 -18.21 -16.64
CA ASN A 70 -9.33 -19.10 -17.82
C ASN A 70 -9.64 -18.41 -19.15
N SER A 71 -9.69 -17.08 -19.23
CA SER A 71 -9.96 -16.36 -20.48
C SER A 71 -8.72 -16.24 -21.37
N GLN A 72 -8.91 -15.93 -22.66
CA GLN A 72 -7.81 -15.63 -23.57
C GLN A 72 -7.12 -14.30 -23.21
N ALA A 73 -7.86 -13.33 -22.69
CA ALA A 73 -7.31 -12.07 -22.20
C ALA A 73 -6.35 -12.29 -21.04
N HIS A 74 -6.71 -13.17 -20.11
CA HIS A 74 -5.87 -13.59 -18.99
C HIS A 74 -4.57 -14.25 -19.49
N ASP A 75 -4.68 -15.26 -20.38
CA ASP A 75 -3.51 -15.96 -20.93
C ASP A 75 -2.56 -14.98 -21.69
N ALA A 76 -3.10 -14.01 -22.42
CA ALA A 76 -2.32 -13.02 -23.17
C ALA A 76 -1.64 -11.98 -22.24
N CYS A 77 -2.37 -11.52 -21.23
CA CYS A 77 -1.85 -10.57 -20.25
C CYS A 77 -0.76 -11.20 -19.39
N GLU A 78 -0.89 -12.48 -18.96
CA GLU A 78 0.19 -13.23 -18.29
C GLU A 78 1.51 -13.13 -19.06
N GLN A 79 1.47 -13.47 -20.34
CA GLN A 79 2.64 -13.45 -21.21
C GLN A 79 3.24 -12.04 -21.33
N TRP A 80 2.37 -11.03 -21.45
CA TRP A 80 2.80 -9.64 -21.55
C TRP A 80 3.48 -9.16 -20.25
N ILE A 81 2.91 -9.44 -19.06
CA ILE A 81 3.51 -9.07 -17.77
C ILE A 81 4.89 -9.72 -17.62
N VAL A 82 5.01 -11.02 -17.92
CA VAL A 82 6.28 -11.76 -17.88
C VAL A 82 7.32 -11.09 -18.79
N GLN A 83 6.96 -10.79 -20.04
CA GLN A 83 7.84 -10.15 -21.01
C GLN A 83 8.25 -8.74 -20.57
N LYS A 84 7.34 -7.97 -19.97
CA LYS A 84 7.65 -6.64 -19.45
C LYS A 84 8.71 -6.69 -18.35
N PHE A 85 8.54 -7.50 -17.34
CA PHE A 85 9.54 -7.64 -16.28
C PHE A 85 10.90 -8.15 -16.83
N GLN A 86 10.87 -9.11 -17.74
CA GLN A 86 12.08 -9.59 -18.41
C GLN A 86 12.79 -8.47 -19.20
N SER A 87 12.04 -7.61 -19.88
CA SER A 87 12.59 -6.49 -20.64
C SER A 87 13.27 -5.43 -19.76
N TYR A 88 12.95 -5.41 -18.47
CA TYR A 88 13.60 -4.57 -17.45
C TYR A 88 14.74 -5.30 -16.71
N GLY A 89 15.19 -6.45 -17.24
CA GLY A 89 16.32 -7.20 -16.69
C GLY A 89 15.99 -7.98 -15.41
N MET A 90 14.70 -8.20 -15.09
CA MET A 90 14.30 -9.00 -13.95
C MET A 90 14.44 -10.51 -14.27
N THR A 91 14.81 -11.28 -13.25
CA THR A 91 14.68 -12.75 -13.31
C THR A 91 13.23 -13.11 -13.01
N VAL A 92 12.54 -13.76 -13.95
CA VAL A 92 11.10 -14.04 -13.84
C VAL A 92 10.84 -15.54 -13.69
N ILE A 93 10.00 -15.88 -12.70
CA ILE A 93 9.52 -17.24 -12.42
C ILE A 93 7.99 -17.23 -12.48
N PRO A 94 7.38 -17.79 -13.55
CA PRO A 94 5.94 -18.06 -13.55
C PRO A 94 5.65 -19.29 -12.69
N GLN A 95 4.91 -19.11 -11.59
CA GLN A 95 4.48 -20.20 -10.70
C GLN A 95 3.10 -20.68 -11.13
N LYS A 96 3.05 -21.67 -12.00
CA LYS A 96 1.80 -22.22 -12.57
C LYS A 96 1.19 -23.28 -11.68
N THR A 97 -0.15 -23.22 -11.53
CA THR A 97 -0.94 -24.19 -10.79
C THR A 97 -2.37 -24.23 -11.31
N VAL A 98 -3.16 -25.16 -10.77
CA VAL A 98 -4.63 -25.16 -10.94
C VAL A 98 -5.24 -25.02 -9.55
N LEU A 99 -5.97 -23.92 -9.35
CA LEU A 99 -6.70 -23.63 -8.12
C LEU A 99 -8.16 -24.07 -8.27
N THR A 100 -8.90 -24.07 -7.18
CA THR A 100 -10.33 -24.39 -7.18
C THR A 100 -11.12 -23.15 -6.76
N GLY A 101 -11.98 -22.67 -7.64
CA GLY A 101 -12.87 -21.54 -7.37
C GLY A 101 -13.94 -21.89 -6.34
N TYR A 102 -14.66 -20.86 -5.86
CA TYR A 102 -15.73 -21.02 -4.88
C TYR A 102 -16.85 -21.98 -5.36
N ASP A 103 -17.04 -22.07 -6.66
CA ASP A 103 -18.04 -22.89 -7.38
C ASP A 103 -17.50 -24.26 -7.80
N GLY A 104 -16.28 -24.61 -7.41
CA GLY A 104 -15.59 -25.84 -7.82
C GLY A 104 -14.93 -25.76 -9.18
N MET A 105 -14.95 -24.61 -9.87
CA MET A 105 -14.30 -24.40 -11.16
C MET A 105 -12.78 -24.58 -11.04
N PRO A 106 -12.12 -25.37 -11.91
CA PRO A 106 -10.67 -25.41 -11.97
C PRO A 106 -10.15 -24.11 -12.63
N LEU A 107 -9.34 -23.35 -11.90
CA LEU A 107 -8.77 -22.08 -12.31
C LEU A 107 -7.31 -22.30 -12.71
N ARG A 108 -6.95 -22.10 -13.99
CA ARG A 108 -5.56 -22.10 -14.44
C ARG A 108 -4.92 -20.82 -13.94
N SER A 109 -4.04 -20.92 -12.97
CA SER A 109 -3.46 -19.79 -12.27
C SER A 109 -1.96 -19.71 -12.46
N THR A 110 -1.44 -18.47 -12.56
CA THR A 110 -0.01 -18.17 -12.63
C THR A 110 0.34 -16.97 -11.77
N ASN A 111 0.93 -17.23 -10.59
CA ASN A 111 1.63 -16.16 -9.89
C ASN A 111 2.91 -15.82 -10.65
N ILE A 112 3.17 -14.54 -10.89
CA ILE A 112 4.35 -14.08 -11.64
C ILE A 112 5.33 -13.45 -10.65
N ILE A 113 6.48 -14.08 -10.43
CA ILE A 113 7.53 -13.58 -9.53
C ILE A 113 8.65 -12.98 -10.37
N ALA A 114 8.92 -11.68 -10.20
CA ALA A 114 10.00 -10.97 -10.90
C ALA A 114 11.01 -10.41 -9.88
N SER A 115 12.28 -10.80 -9.99
CA SER A 115 13.32 -10.46 -9.02
C SER A 115 14.34 -9.49 -9.61
N TYR A 116 14.48 -8.33 -8.97
CA TYR A 116 15.62 -7.43 -9.12
C TYR A 116 16.74 -7.87 -8.19
N LYS A 117 17.98 -8.01 -8.73
CA LYS A 117 19.17 -8.48 -8.00
C LYS A 117 18.85 -9.73 -7.15
N PRO A 118 18.52 -10.88 -7.78
CA PRO A 118 17.98 -12.08 -7.09
C PRO A 118 18.90 -12.67 -6.02
N ASP A 119 20.20 -12.37 -6.09
CA ASP A 119 21.22 -12.88 -5.16
C ASP A 119 21.46 -11.96 -3.95
N LEU A 120 20.91 -10.74 -3.96
CA LEU A 120 21.08 -9.81 -2.85
C LEU A 120 20.10 -10.06 -1.71
N THR A 121 20.61 -9.94 -0.49
CA THR A 121 19.85 -9.88 0.76
C THR A 121 20.30 -8.65 1.55
N PRO A 122 19.44 -7.95 2.29
CA PRO A 122 18.01 -8.26 2.45
C PRO A 122 17.18 -7.99 1.18
N ARG A 123 15.95 -8.52 1.18
CA ARG A 123 14.99 -8.36 0.09
C ARG A 123 13.72 -7.70 0.59
N ILE A 124 13.05 -6.95 -0.27
CA ILE A 124 11.73 -6.38 -0.04
C ILE A 124 10.76 -6.97 -1.07
N LEU A 125 9.58 -7.34 -0.62
CA LEU A 125 8.50 -7.83 -1.46
C LEU A 125 7.55 -6.67 -1.81
N ILE A 126 7.24 -6.49 -3.09
CA ILE A 126 6.14 -5.65 -3.57
C ILE A 126 5.18 -6.58 -4.31
N CYS A 127 3.90 -6.54 -3.98
CA CYS A 127 2.92 -7.42 -4.61
C CYS A 127 1.65 -6.68 -5.01
N ALA A 128 0.90 -7.26 -5.93
CA ALA A 128 -0.41 -6.84 -6.41
C ALA A 128 -1.09 -8.04 -7.06
N HIS A 129 -2.41 -8.09 -7.13
CA HIS A 129 -3.06 -9.04 -8.01
C HIS A 129 -3.14 -8.53 -9.45
N TRP A 130 -3.35 -9.45 -10.43
CA TRP A 130 -3.37 -9.09 -11.84
C TRP A 130 -4.58 -9.62 -12.62
N ASP A 131 -5.32 -10.56 -12.03
CA ASP A 131 -6.59 -11.01 -12.56
C ASP A 131 -7.68 -9.93 -12.45
N SER A 132 -8.85 -10.20 -12.97
CA SER A 132 -10.00 -9.33 -12.85
C SER A 132 -11.25 -10.11 -12.48
N ARG A 133 -12.15 -9.44 -11.77
CA ARG A 133 -13.43 -10.00 -11.34
C ARG A 133 -14.28 -10.42 -12.53
N PRO A 134 -14.80 -11.65 -12.55
CA PRO A 134 -15.62 -12.13 -13.66
C PRO A 134 -17.06 -11.60 -13.64
N TRP A 135 -17.45 -10.86 -12.62
CA TRP A 135 -18.79 -10.29 -12.48
C TRP A 135 -18.73 -8.91 -11.79
N ALA A 136 -19.56 -7.97 -12.31
CA ALA A 136 -19.68 -6.63 -11.76
C ALA A 136 -20.77 -6.60 -10.67
N ASP A 137 -20.60 -7.41 -9.62
CA ASP A 137 -21.62 -7.70 -8.62
C ASP A 137 -21.86 -6.58 -7.60
N ASN A 138 -21.08 -5.50 -7.66
CA ASN A 138 -21.34 -4.27 -6.91
C ASN A 138 -21.85 -3.12 -7.79
N ASP A 139 -22.17 -3.39 -9.07
CA ASP A 139 -22.73 -2.38 -9.98
C ASP A 139 -24.14 -1.97 -9.50
N PRO A 140 -24.47 -0.68 -9.47
CA PRO A 140 -25.80 -0.21 -9.07
C PRO A 140 -26.92 -0.65 -10.01
N ASP A 141 -26.60 -1.01 -11.28
CA ASP A 141 -27.52 -1.65 -12.22
C ASP A 141 -27.32 -3.16 -12.23
N GLU A 142 -28.28 -3.89 -11.66
CA GLU A 142 -28.25 -5.38 -11.62
C GLU A 142 -28.12 -6.03 -13.01
N ALA A 143 -28.50 -5.33 -14.10
CA ALA A 143 -28.29 -5.81 -15.45
C ALA A 143 -26.80 -5.93 -15.85
N ASN A 144 -25.91 -5.34 -15.08
CA ASN A 144 -24.46 -5.44 -15.23
C ASN A 144 -23.82 -6.57 -14.42
N TRP A 145 -24.48 -7.10 -13.40
CA TRP A 145 -23.87 -8.01 -12.42
C TRP A 145 -23.13 -9.22 -13.03
N HIS A 146 -23.64 -9.77 -14.13
CA HIS A 146 -23.02 -10.90 -14.83
C HIS A 146 -22.01 -10.49 -15.91
N LYS A 147 -21.65 -9.22 -16.00
CA LYS A 147 -20.62 -8.74 -16.92
C LYS A 147 -19.26 -8.78 -16.22
N PRO A 148 -18.18 -9.12 -16.94
CA PRO A 148 -16.83 -9.04 -16.38
C PRO A 148 -16.42 -7.58 -16.17
N VAL A 149 -15.64 -7.35 -15.13
CA VAL A 149 -15.05 -6.03 -14.82
C VAL A 149 -13.78 -5.83 -15.64
N MET A 150 -13.56 -4.63 -16.20
CA MET A 150 -12.30 -4.29 -16.87
C MET A 150 -11.13 -4.26 -15.88
N ALA A 151 -11.39 -3.89 -14.63
CA ALA A 151 -10.44 -3.91 -13.54
C ALA A 151 -9.18 -3.07 -13.83
N ALA A 152 -9.41 -1.81 -14.22
CA ALA A 152 -8.33 -0.87 -14.48
C ALA A 152 -7.66 -0.42 -13.17
N ASN A 153 -8.46 -0.22 -12.13
CA ASN A 153 -7.96 0.06 -10.79
C ASN A 153 -7.73 -1.22 -10.00
N ASP A 154 -8.69 -2.12 -10.03
CA ASP A 154 -8.76 -3.36 -9.27
C ASP A 154 -8.11 -4.51 -10.04
N GLY A 155 -6.83 -4.61 -9.83
CA GLY A 155 -5.71 -5.36 -10.26
C GLY A 155 -4.72 -4.63 -11.15
N ALA A 156 -5.13 -4.00 -12.26
CA ALA A 156 -4.16 -3.47 -13.21
C ALA A 156 -3.33 -2.28 -12.67
N SER A 157 -3.88 -1.47 -11.76
CA SER A 157 -3.17 -0.30 -11.23
C SER A 157 -1.96 -0.69 -10.38
N GLY A 158 -2.08 -1.70 -9.52
CA GLY A 158 -0.98 -2.20 -8.69
C GLY A 158 0.16 -2.77 -9.53
N VAL A 159 -0.17 -3.61 -10.51
CA VAL A 159 0.81 -4.16 -11.47
C VAL A 159 1.47 -3.04 -12.28
N ALA A 160 0.73 -2.02 -12.71
CA ALA A 160 1.28 -0.90 -13.46
C ALA A 160 2.31 -0.10 -12.63
N VAL A 161 2.04 0.12 -11.35
CA VAL A 161 2.99 0.75 -10.42
C VAL A 161 4.24 -0.12 -10.28
N MET A 162 4.09 -1.44 -10.09
CA MET A 162 5.22 -2.37 -10.00
C MET A 162 6.09 -2.38 -11.26
N LEU A 163 5.48 -2.38 -12.45
CA LEU A 163 6.20 -2.34 -13.72
C LEU A 163 7.00 -1.03 -13.90
N GLU A 164 6.44 0.11 -13.49
CA GLU A 164 7.16 1.38 -13.56
C GLU A 164 8.30 1.44 -12.53
N ILE A 165 8.12 0.90 -11.32
CA ILE A 165 9.22 0.78 -10.36
C ILE A 165 10.31 -0.12 -10.94
N ALA A 166 9.98 -1.27 -11.52
CA ALA A 166 10.94 -2.18 -12.15
C ALA A 166 11.71 -1.48 -13.28
N ARG A 167 11.03 -0.69 -14.13
CA ARG A 167 11.65 0.12 -15.18
C ARG A 167 12.61 1.17 -14.59
N ALA A 168 12.23 1.83 -13.52
CA ALA A 168 13.05 2.83 -12.85
C ALA A 168 14.30 2.19 -12.19
N LEU A 169 14.15 0.99 -11.62
CA LEU A 169 15.27 0.24 -11.02
C LEU A 169 16.30 -0.20 -12.05
N GLN A 170 15.87 -0.51 -13.30
CA GLN A 170 16.80 -0.86 -14.38
C GLN A 170 17.82 0.27 -14.67
N ALA A 171 17.38 1.52 -14.49
CA ALA A 171 18.21 2.70 -14.81
C ALA A 171 19.20 3.07 -13.69
N VAL A 172 19.15 2.42 -12.53
CA VAL A 172 19.98 2.75 -11.37
C VAL A 172 20.62 1.50 -10.76
N ASP A 173 21.90 1.59 -10.42
CA ASP A 173 22.64 0.49 -9.77
C ASP A 173 22.86 0.71 -8.26
N SER A 174 22.39 1.86 -7.76
CA SER A 174 22.69 2.29 -6.39
C SER A 174 21.87 1.60 -5.30
N LEU A 175 20.80 0.83 -5.65
CA LEU A 175 20.00 0.13 -4.67
C LEU A 175 20.77 -1.12 -4.16
N ALA A 176 21.05 -1.14 -2.84
CA ALA A 176 21.87 -2.16 -2.20
C ALA A 176 21.05 -3.34 -1.64
N LEU A 177 19.81 -3.52 -2.07
CA LEU A 177 18.93 -4.61 -1.66
C LEU A 177 18.28 -5.29 -2.87
N GLY A 178 17.79 -6.53 -2.68
CA GLY A 178 16.96 -7.20 -3.66
C GLY A 178 15.50 -6.76 -3.56
N VAL A 179 14.81 -6.73 -4.69
CA VAL A 179 13.36 -6.49 -4.72
C VAL A 179 12.70 -7.63 -5.47
N ASP A 180 11.63 -8.19 -4.90
CA ASP A 180 10.76 -9.13 -5.58
C ASP A 180 9.42 -8.48 -5.84
N PHE A 181 8.98 -8.54 -7.09
CA PHE A 181 7.63 -8.19 -7.51
C PHE A 181 6.85 -9.49 -7.68
N ILE A 182 5.72 -9.62 -7.00
CA ILE A 182 4.83 -10.77 -7.19
C ILE A 182 3.48 -10.26 -7.66
N CYS A 183 3.09 -10.67 -8.88
CA CYS A 183 1.72 -10.50 -9.34
C CYS A 183 0.96 -11.77 -8.95
N PHE A 184 0.08 -11.66 -7.95
CA PHE A 184 -0.80 -12.76 -7.54
C PHE A 184 -1.94 -12.93 -8.52
N ASP A 185 -2.42 -14.15 -8.68
CA ASP A 185 -3.49 -14.51 -9.60
C ASP A 185 -4.69 -15.07 -8.83
N ALA A 186 -5.86 -15.03 -9.43
CA ALA A 186 -7.10 -15.52 -8.82
C ALA A 186 -7.36 -14.92 -7.42
N GLU A 187 -7.04 -13.65 -7.23
CA GLU A 187 -7.42 -12.89 -6.04
C GLU A 187 -8.93 -12.70 -6.05
N ASP A 188 -9.47 -12.25 -7.19
CA ASP A 188 -10.80 -11.66 -7.35
C ASP A 188 -11.85 -12.65 -7.85
N TYR A 189 -11.57 -13.97 -7.73
CA TYR A 189 -12.54 -15.04 -7.99
C TYR A 189 -13.35 -15.44 -6.75
N GLY A 190 -13.45 -14.56 -5.75
CA GLY A 190 -14.28 -14.75 -4.58
C GLY A 190 -15.78 -14.84 -4.94
N TYR A 191 -16.59 -15.49 -4.11
CA TYR A 191 -18.02 -15.67 -4.37
C TYR A 191 -18.72 -14.32 -4.60
N PRO A 192 -19.68 -14.26 -5.55
CA PRO A 192 -20.39 -13.00 -5.83
C PRO A 192 -21.43 -12.69 -4.77
N GLN A 193 -21.86 -11.42 -4.70
CA GLN A 193 -22.77 -10.92 -3.66
C GLN A 193 -24.15 -11.61 -3.63
N TRP A 194 -24.58 -12.24 -4.73
CA TRP A 194 -25.84 -12.99 -4.76
C TRP A 194 -25.73 -14.41 -4.17
N GLU A 195 -24.53 -14.93 -3.97
CA GLU A 195 -24.32 -16.21 -3.32
C GLU A 195 -24.41 -16.08 -1.79
N THR A 196 -24.96 -17.06 -1.12
CA THR A 196 -25.12 -17.10 0.32
C THR A 196 -24.62 -18.40 0.92
N GLY A 197 -24.11 -18.34 2.15
CA GLY A 197 -23.67 -19.55 2.87
C GLY A 197 -22.27 -20.04 2.49
N ILE A 198 -21.52 -19.26 1.74
CA ILE A 198 -20.13 -19.54 1.40
C ILE A 198 -19.21 -19.03 2.55
N ASP A 199 -18.18 -19.78 2.89
CA ASP A 199 -17.14 -19.31 3.82
C ASP A 199 -16.25 -18.30 3.11
N PRO A 200 -16.32 -17.00 3.46
CA PRO A 200 -15.56 -15.95 2.78
C PRO A 200 -14.03 -16.11 2.94
N GLY A 201 -13.58 -16.76 4.02
CA GLY A 201 -12.15 -16.87 4.32
C GLY A 201 -11.35 -17.73 3.36
N ASN A 202 -12.01 -18.57 2.55
CA ASN A 202 -11.34 -19.54 1.68
C ASN A 202 -11.52 -19.27 0.18
N THR A 203 -12.23 -18.22 -0.23
CA THR A 203 -12.61 -17.99 -1.64
C THR A 203 -11.87 -16.85 -2.30
N TRP A 204 -11.21 -16.00 -1.55
CA TRP A 204 -10.45 -14.81 -2.01
C TRP A 204 -8.96 -15.04 -1.92
N ALA A 205 -8.18 -14.26 -2.65
CA ALA A 205 -6.70 -14.28 -2.60
C ALA A 205 -6.09 -15.68 -2.84
N LEU A 206 -6.69 -16.48 -3.72
CA LEU A 206 -6.33 -17.89 -3.91
C LEU A 206 -4.87 -18.06 -4.38
N GLY A 207 -4.37 -17.18 -5.25
CA GLY A 207 -2.99 -17.20 -5.71
C GLY A 207 -2.00 -16.90 -4.61
N ALA A 208 -2.29 -15.91 -3.77
CA ALA A 208 -1.44 -15.58 -2.62
C ALA A 208 -1.47 -16.70 -1.56
N GLN A 209 -2.63 -17.32 -1.32
CA GLN A 209 -2.74 -18.52 -0.45
C GLN A 209 -1.83 -19.65 -0.96
N TYR A 210 -1.89 -19.92 -2.28
CA TYR A 210 -1.04 -20.95 -2.88
C TYR A 210 0.44 -20.61 -2.78
N TRP A 211 0.83 -19.37 -3.14
CA TRP A 211 2.23 -18.94 -3.07
C TRP A 211 2.77 -18.99 -1.64
N ALA A 212 2.00 -18.53 -0.67
CA ALA A 212 2.43 -18.51 0.73
C ALA A 212 2.68 -19.92 1.29
N ALA A 213 1.89 -20.92 0.83
CA ALA A 213 2.09 -22.32 1.18
C ALA A 213 3.19 -23.01 0.35
N ASN A 214 3.51 -22.47 -0.84
CA ASN A 214 4.43 -23.07 -1.82
C ASN A 214 5.43 -22.02 -2.33
N LEU A 215 6.29 -21.52 -1.46
CA LEU A 215 7.23 -20.46 -1.80
C LEU A 215 8.06 -20.83 -3.05
N HIS A 216 8.20 -19.89 -3.96
CA HIS A 216 8.87 -20.06 -5.26
C HIS A 216 10.36 -20.42 -5.17
N LYS A 217 10.98 -20.25 -3.99
CA LYS A 217 12.37 -20.57 -3.70
C LYS A 217 12.46 -21.19 -2.30
N PRO A 218 13.17 -22.31 -2.11
CA PRO A 218 13.38 -22.88 -0.78
C PRO A 218 14.05 -21.89 0.18
N GLY A 219 13.48 -21.71 1.36
CA GLY A 219 13.98 -20.77 2.35
C GLY A 219 13.82 -19.28 1.96
N TYR A 220 12.94 -18.98 0.99
CA TYR A 220 12.64 -17.59 0.64
C TYR A 220 12.18 -16.82 1.86
N ASN A 221 12.73 -15.62 2.02
CA ASN A 221 12.31 -14.67 3.04
C ASN A 221 12.54 -13.24 2.53
N ALA A 222 11.57 -12.37 2.75
CA ALA A 222 11.71 -10.93 2.57
C ALA A 222 11.66 -10.24 3.94
N ARG A 223 12.35 -9.10 4.07
CA ARG A 223 12.32 -8.31 5.31
C ARG A 223 10.90 -7.88 5.64
N TYR A 224 10.14 -7.50 4.63
CA TYR A 224 8.72 -7.20 4.66
C TYR A 224 8.13 -7.13 3.24
N GLY A 225 6.81 -7.08 3.16
CA GLY A 225 6.05 -6.88 1.92
C GLY A 225 5.20 -5.60 1.94
N ILE A 226 4.89 -5.11 0.76
CA ILE A 226 3.92 -4.04 0.49
C ILE A 226 3.00 -4.53 -0.62
N LEU A 227 1.73 -4.74 -0.31
CA LEU A 227 0.68 -4.99 -1.28
C LEU A 227 0.19 -3.66 -1.85
N LEU A 228 -0.10 -3.63 -3.14
CA LEU A 228 -0.63 -2.49 -3.88
C LEU A 228 -1.96 -2.90 -4.51
N ASP A 229 -3.05 -2.57 -3.85
CA ASP A 229 -4.38 -2.85 -4.38
C ASP A 229 -5.17 -1.56 -4.60
N MET A 230 -5.83 -1.45 -5.78
CA MET A 230 -6.63 -0.30 -6.21
C MET A 230 -5.89 1.06 -6.07
N VAL A 231 -4.62 1.13 -6.46
CA VAL A 231 -3.73 2.28 -6.23
C VAL A 231 -3.73 3.32 -7.35
N GLY A 232 -4.71 3.26 -8.26
CA GLY A 232 -4.82 4.16 -9.41
C GLY A 232 -6.11 4.98 -9.47
N GLY A 233 -7.08 4.74 -8.59
CA GLY A 233 -8.41 5.34 -8.67
C GLY A 233 -8.46 6.84 -8.41
N GLN A 234 -9.40 7.53 -9.07
CA GLN A 234 -9.66 8.95 -8.84
C GLN A 234 -10.14 9.21 -7.41
N GLY A 235 -9.57 10.23 -6.75
CA GLY A 235 -9.95 10.63 -5.40
C GLY A 235 -9.52 9.66 -4.29
N ALA A 236 -8.67 8.70 -4.61
CA ALA A 236 -8.18 7.72 -3.63
C ALA A 236 -7.44 8.40 -2.47
N GLN A 237 -7.76 7.94 -1.27
CA GLN A 237 -7.05 8.25 -0.04
C GLN A 237 -6.76 6.95 0.69
N PHE A 238 -5.51 6.78 1.11
CA PHE A 238 -5.03 5.59 1.80
C PHE A 238 -5.04 5.82 3.30
N TYR A 239 -5.80 5.01 4.01
CA TYR A 239 -5.86 4.98 5.47
C TYR A 239 -4.96 3.84 5.97
N GLN A 240 -4.58 3.88 7.23
CA GLN A 240 -3.80 2.81 7.84
C GLN A 240 -4.69 1.59 8.08
N GLU A 241 -4.68 0.63 7.16
CA GLU A 241 -5.48 -0.58 7.20
C GLU A 241 -5.19 -1.37 8.49
N SER A 242 -6.23 -1.88 9.17
CA SER A 242 -6.09 -2.37 10.54
C SER A 242 -5.36 -3.70 10.66
N GLN A 243 -5.47 -4.62 9.69
CA GLN A 243 -4.72 -5.88 9.67
C GLN A 243 -3.23 -5.60 9.40
N SER A 244 -2.94 -4.68 8.47
CA SER A 244 -1.58 -4.19 8.21
C SER A 244 -0.93 -3.63 9.47
N LYS A 245 -1.67 -2.83 10.26
CA LYS A 245 -1.18 -2.32 11.55
C LYS A 245 -0.93 -3.43 12.56
N GLN A 246 -1.78 -4.44 12.58
CA GLN A 246 -1.64 -5.58 13.49
C GLN A 246 -0.41 -6.42 13.16
N TYR A 247 -0.17 -6.72 11.89
CA TYR A 247 0.94 -7.59 11.46
C TYR A 247 2.25 -6.85 11.29
N ALA A 248 2.22 -5.62 10.77
CA ALA A 248 3.39 -4.89 10.31
C ALA A 248 3.30 -3.37 10.57
N GLY A 249 2.77 -2.93 11.74
CA GLY A 249 2.52 -1.52 12.04
C GLY A 249 3.73 -0.60 11.87
N HIS A 250 4.94 -1.09 12.15
CA HIS A 250 6.17 -0.32 11.94
C HIS A 250 6.47 -0.08 10.45
N ILE A 251 5.98 -0.95 9.54
CA ILE A 251 6.09 -0.77 8.09
C ILE A 251 5.03 0.23 7.62
N VAL A 252 3.79 0.16 8.17
CA VAL A 252 2.77 1.19 7.94
C VAL A 252 3.34 2.57 8.27
N ASP A 253 3.89 2.76 9.47
CA ASP A 253 4.52 4.02 9.88
C ASP A 253 5.64 4.47 8.92
N LYS A 254 6.47 3.54 8.46
CA LYS A 254 7.56 3.82 7.52
C LYS A 254 7.02 4.34 6.20
N VAL A 255 6.01 3.67 5.62
CA VAL A 255 5.43 4.02 4.32
C VAL A 255 4.70 5.36 4.39
N TRP A 256 3.87 5.60 5.41
CA TRP A 256 3.15 6.87 5.57
C TRP A 256 4.08 8.07 5.81
N ARG A 257 5.20 7.85 6.53
CA ARG A 257 6.26 8.87 6.64
C ARG A 257 6.97 9.11 5.31
N ALA A 258 7.28 8.05 4.57
CA ALA A 258 7.88 8.17 3.24
C ALA A 258 7.00 9.00 2.29
N ALA A 259 5.68 8.75 2.27
CA ALA A 259 4.72 9.56 1.52
C ALA A 259 4.79 11.05 1.89
N SER A 260 4.88 11.35 3.18
CA SER A 260 5.01 12.74 3.65
C SER A 260 6.33 13.39 3.19
N VAL A 261 7.44 12.64 3.19
CA VAL A 261 8.77 13.11 2.75
C VAL A 261 8.77 13.49 1.27
N VAL A 262 8.09 12.71 0.43
CA VAL A 262 8.00 12.97 -1.02
C VAL A 262 6.82 13.87 -1.42
N GLY A 263 6.09 14.44 -0.44
CA GLY A 263 5.04 15.42 -0.68
C GLY A 263 3.64 14.86 -0.92
N TYR A 264 3.43 13.55 -0.71
CA TYR A 264 2.14 12.88 -0.94
C TYR A 264 1.36 12.54 0.35
N GLY A 265 1.64 13.22 1.45
CA GLY A 265 0.93 13.01 2.72
C GLY A 265 -0.59 13.27 2.65
N SER A 266 -1.08 14.00 1.64
CA SER A 266 -2.52 14.20 1.40
C SER A 266 -3.22 12.97 0.83
N PHE A 267 -2.49 12.05 0.21
CA PHE A 267 -2.99 10.75 -0.23
C PHE A 267 -2.91 9.72 0.89
N PHE A 268 -1.88 9.76 1.74
CA PHE A 268 -1.61 8.82 2.82
C PHE A 268 -2.00 9.43 4.17
N LEU A 269 -3.24 9.25 4.57
CA LEU A 269 -3.78 9.89 5.77
C LEU A 269 -3.35 9.15 7.05
N MET A 270 -2.91 9.90 8.07
CA MET A 270 -2.60 9.36 9.40
C MET A 270 -3.89 9.07 10.18
N LYS A 271 -4.72 8.19 9.61
CA LYS A 271 -6.02 7.77 10.17
C LYS A 271 -6.14 6.26 10.07
N ASP A 272 -6.80 5.67 11.06
CA ASP A 272 -7.09 4.24 11.05
C ASP A 272 -8.13 3.91 9.99
N GLY A 273 -7.84 2.87 9.21
CA GLY A 273 -8.75 2.24 8.26
C GLY A 273 -9.46 1.02 8.87
N VAL A 274 -10.31 0.40 8.06
CA VAL A 274 -10.96 -0.87 8.41
C VAL A 274 -10.01 -2.05 8.16
N GLY A 275 -10.35 -3.24 8.63
CA GLY A 275 -9.62 -4.47 8.32
C GLY A 275 -10.14 -5.05 7.00
N ILE A 276 -9.20 -5.41 6.14
CA ILE A 276 -9.47 -5.97 4.81
C ILE A 276 -8.93 -7.40 4.76
N THR A 277 -9.66 -8.31 4.10
CA THR A 277 -9.15 -9.62 3.70
C THR A 277 -8.63 -9.50 2.27
N ASP A 278 -7.32 -9.70 2.09
CA ASP A 278 -6.64 -9.51 0.82
C ASP A 278 -5.35 -10.34 0.78
N ASP A 279 -4.59 -10.30 -0.31
CA ASP A 279 -3.36 -11.05 -0.56
C ASP A 279 -2.31 -10.90 0.55
N HIS A 280 -2.26 -9.77 1.26
CA HIS A 280 -1.35 -9.59 2.40
C HIS A 280 -1.64 -10.53 3.58
N ILE A 281 -2.87 -11.04 3.72
CA ILE A 281 -3.22 -11.94 4.84
C ILE A 281 -2.47 -13.27 4.75
N PRO A 282 -2.52 -14.06 3.65
CA PRO A 282 -1.72 -15.28 3.55
C PRO A 282 -0.21 -15.01 3.57
N VAL A 283 0.27 -13.87 3.06
CA VAL A 283 1.68 -13.48 3.16
C VAL A 283 2.10 -13.35 4.64
N ASN A 284 1.28 -12.71 5.47
CA ASN A 284 1.52 -12.58 6.92
C ASN A 284 1.35 -13.91 7.66
N THR A 285 0.25 -14.61 7.40
CA THR A 285 -0.19 -15.72 8.27
C THR A 285 0.43 -17.05 7.89
N VAL A 286 0.77 -17.28 6.63
CA VAL A 286 1.33 -18.53 6.11
C VAL A 286 2.80 -18.36 5.78
N ALA A 287 3.17 -17.43 4.90
CA ALA A 287 4.58 -17.18 4.55
C ALA A 287 5.38 -16.53 5.68
N LYS A 288 4.71 -15.97 6.70
CA LYS A 288 5.34 -15.33 7.87
C LYS A 288 6.22 -14.12 7.51
N ILE A 289 5.88 -13.43 6.44
CA ILE A 289 6.53 -12.20 6.02
C ILE A 289 5.63 -11.02 6.44
N PRO A 290 6.10 -10.09 7.30
CA PRO A 290 5.33 -8.90 7.64
C PRO A 290 4.96 -8.13 6.37
N CYS A 291 3.67 -8.02 6.05
CA CYS A 291 3.18 -7.38 4.83
C CYS A 291 2.07 -6.40 5.16
N ILE A 292 2.13 -5.23 4.55
CA ILE A 292 1.07 -4.23 4.63
C ILE A 292 0.32 -4.15 3.31
N ASP A 293 -0.88 -3.60 3.37
CA ASP A 293 -1.71 -3.30 2.23
C ASP A 293 -1.86 -1.78 2.07
N ILE A 294 -1.56 -1.27 0.87
CA ILE A 294 -1.88 0.09 0.43
C ILE A 294 -3.13 -0.02 -0.42
N ILE A 295 -4.28 0.17 0.23
CA ILE A 295 -5.61 0.08 -0.36
C ILE A 295 -6.41 1.35 -0.03
N PRO A 296 -7.19 1.91 -0.98
CA PRO A 296 -7.94 3.13 -0.73
C PRO A 296 -9.11 2.88 0.20
N HIS A 297 -9.50 3.92 0.94
CA HIS A 297 -10.70 3.89 1.77
C HIS A 297 -11.55 5.13 1.50
N TYR A 298 -12.80 4.90 1.10
CA TYR A 298 -13.79 5.94 0.78
C TYR A 298 -14.91 5.94 1.84
N PRO A 299 -14.69 6.54 3.02
CA PRO A 299 -15.61 6.40 4.18
C PRO A 299 -16.99 7.03 3.98
N PHE A 300 -17.16 7.83 2.93
CA PHE A 300 -18.43 8.50 2.60
C PHE A 300 -19.04 8.01 1.28
N CYS A 301 -18.49 6.97 0.67
CA CYS A 301 -19.08 6.34 -0.51
C CYS A 301 -20.20 5.40 -0.05
N GLU A 302 -21.43 5.68 -0.47
CA GLU A 302 -22.59 4.86 -0.10
C GLU A 302 -22.56 3.46 -0.73
N GLN A 303 -21.91 3.32 -1.89
CA GLN A 303 -21.88 2.08 -2.66
C GLN A 303 -20.86 1.08 -2.08
N SER A 304 -19.66 1.53 -1.77
CA SER A 304 -18.61 0.70 -1.18
C SER A 304 -17.54 1.54 -0.50
N SER A 305 -16.99 1.04 0.61
CA SER A 305 -15.81 1.65 1.24
C SER A 305 -14.56 1.56 0.36
N PHE A 306 -14.57 0.75 -0.68
CA PHE A 306 -13.52 0.65 -1.70
C PHE A 306 -13.67 1.66 -2.84
N GLY A 307 -14.77 2.41 -2.87
CA GLY A 307 -15.05 3.46 -3.82
C GLY A 307 -16.17 3.11 -4.83
N PRO A 308 -16.54 4.09 -5.67
CA PRO A 308 -17.73 3.98 -6.51
C PRO A 308 -17.55 3.06 -7.74
N THR A 309 -16.33 2.70 -8.08
CA THR A 309 -16.04 1.85 -9.26
C THR A 309 -15.74 0.39 -8.90
N TRP A 310 -15.53 0.11 -7.60
CA TRP A 310 -15.18 -1.24 -7.14
C TRP A 310 -16.26 -2.26 -7.53
N HIS A 311 -15.84 -3.32 -8.23
CA HIS A 311 -16.68 -4.40 -8.75
C HIS A 311 -17.86 -3.91 -9.61
N THR A 312 -17.61 -2.89 -10.43
CA THR A 312 -18.59 -2.35 -11.38
C THR A 312 -18.02 -2.34 -12.80
N VAL A 313 -18.91 -2.19 -13.81
CA VAL A 313 -18.46 -1.98 -15.19
C VAL A 313 -17.73 -0.66 -15.41
N ASN A 314 -17.72 0.21 -14.41
CA ASN A 314 -17.04 1.51 -14.45
C ASN A 314 -15.60 1.46 -13.91
N ASP A 315 -15.09 0.29 -13.49
CA ASP A 315 -13.65 0.19 -13.21
C ASP A 315 -12.85 0.09 -14.51
N ASP A 316 -12.70 1.24 -15.15
CA ASP A 316 -12.06 1.42 -16.44
C ASP A 316 -11.03 2.56 -16.43
N MET A 317 -10.35 2.76 -17.55
CA MET A 317 -9.30 3.77 -17.70
C MET A 317 -9.77 5.22 -17.54
N ALA A 318 -11.08 5.51 -17.71
CA ALA A 318 -11.62 6.85 -17.49
C ALA A 318 -11.60 7.27 -16.02
N HIS A 319 -11.51 6.31 -15.12
CA HIS A 319 -11.48 6.51 -13.65
C HIS A 319 -10.09 6.37 -13.03
N ILE A 320 -9.03 6.19 -13.86
CA ILE A 320 -7.64 6.17 -13.40
C ILE A 320 -7.06 7.58 -13.33
N ASP A 321 -6.43 7.92 -12.19
CA ASP A 321 -5.74 9.18 -11.96
C ASP A 321 -4.23 8.98 -11.88
N LYS A 322 -3.51 9.63 -12.77
CA LYS A 322 -2.04 9.64 -12.79
C LYS A 322 -1.42 10.18 -11.50
N ASN A 323 -2.10 11.10 -10.80
CA ASN A 323 -1.60 11.64 -9.55
C ASN A 323 -1.65 10.59 -8.43
N THR A 324 -2.67 9.72 -8.43
CA THR A 324 -2.75 8.60 -7.48
C THR A 324 -1.63 7.59 -7.75
N LEU A 325 -1.43 7.18 -9.02
CA LEU A 325 -0.31 6.31 -9.42
C LEU A 325 1.04 6.92 -9.02
N GLN A 326 1.23 8.23 -9.26
CA GLN A 326 2.45 8.96 -8.89
C GLN A 326 2.69 8.95 -7.38
N ALA A 327 1.64 9.22 -6.60
CA ALA A 327 1.74 9.28 -5.14
C ALA A 327 2.18 7.94 -4.55
N VAL A 328 1.58 6.84 -5.01
CA VAL A 328 1.92 5.50 -4.53
C VAL A 328 3.31 5.08 -5.03
N GLY A 329 3.57 5.19 -6.33
CA GLY A 329 4.83 4.75 -6.91
C GLY A 329 6.04 5.50 -6.37
N GLN A 330 5.97 6.83 -6.22
CA GLN A 330 7.05 7.62 -5.64
C GLN A 330 7.25 7.31 -4.16
N THR A 331 6.16 7.03 -3.41
CA THR A 331 6.25 6.62 -2.00
C THR A 331 6.99 5.29 -1.86
N VAL A 332 6.66 4.29 -2.68
CA VAL A 332 7.33 2.98 -2.66
C VAL A 332 8.81 3.13 -3.04
N ILE A 333 9.15 3.92 -4.06
CA ILE A 333 10.55 4.23 -4.41
C ILE A 333 11.29 4.86 -3.22
N GLN A 334 10.69 5.85 -2.56
CA GLN A 334 11.27 6.47 -1.35
C GLN A 334 11.55 5.43 -0.27
N VAL A 335 10.61 4.50 -0.03
CA VAL A 335 10.78 3.41 0.94
C VAL A 335 11.99 2.55 0.56
N LEU A 336 12.05 2.04 -0.68
CA LEU A 336 13.12 1.16 -1.15
C LEU A 336 14.50 1.82 -1.03
N PHE A 337 14.63 3.08 -1.42
CA PHE A 337 15.91 3.81 -1.39
C PHE A 337 16.29 4.37 -0.02
N SER A 338 15.38 4.35 0.96
CA SER A 338 15.64 4.70 2.36
C SER A 338 16.10 3.50 3.19
N GLU A 339 16.01 2.27 2.68
CA GLU A 339 16.46 1.06 3.37
C GLU A 339 17.99 1.03 3.49
N ARG A 340 18.46 0.61 4.70
CA ARG A 340 19.89 0.51 5.04
C ARG A 340 20.24 -0.90 5.46
#